data_6879e208c1ef2051fc92cf7126464c6c
#
_entry.id   6879e208c1ef2051fc92cf7126464c6c
#
_cell.length_a   1.000
_cell.length_b   1.000
_cell.length_c   1.000
_cell.angle_alpha   90.00
_cell.angle_beta   90.00
_cell.angle_gamma   90.00
#
_symmetry.space_group_name_H-M   'P 1'
#
loop_
_entity.id
_entity.type
_entity.pdbx_description
1 polymer ?
#
loop_
_entity_poly.entity_id
_entity_poly.type
_entity_poly.pdbx_seq_one_letter_code
_entity_poly.pdbx_strand_id
1 'polypeptide(L)'
;MTHLIDKKAVWLKLALRIFSIGLLPTLTAYPALGAERIRFNYGLLERSIPISSLETYTRTGKVDEGLAAYTQYVDKKQLAQLRKVLLTPIPLNQVEVSQFLYTPIGEQLLEKLGKVIQTESNLSGFYAIRAALILSAADQKDFTLLNVLRKFPASAISINLDQSLAIAESLQNLVNQTQNAVALINQQSQQNVTTASTLNTVPLMNLGQNGSFRFLKQTITLNDLSRNRTFPADIYLPIAQTPRPIIVISHGLGSDRTSFAYLAEHLASYGFVVAVPEHPGSNSKQLQALLAGTADTVTNPRELIDRPLDIKLLLDELTRLSQSNPTFKGRLNLEQVGVVGQSFGGYTALALAGAKINFEQLKTDCPALENTLNVSLLLQCLAVNLPNTQYNLSDARIKAAIAINPVDSSIFGQASLSQIKIPVMIVSGSSDTVAPAFPEQIRPFTWLTTPNKYLALINGGTHFSTTTESSNAVVPVPRQVIGPSPALAQRYVKALSVPFFETYVAEQSSYVAYLSTDYVNTISQQPLPLSLIKSLTSEQLEQAFQ
;
A
#
# COMPACT_ATOMS: atom_id res chain seq x y z
N MET A 1 58.75 -15.47 58.16
CA MET A 1 58.34 -14.99 56.84
C MET A 1 56.82 -15.20 56.61
N THR A 2 56.02 -15.30 57.67
CA THR A 2 54.58 -15.62 57.61
C THR A 2 53.65 -14.50 58.17
N HIS A 3 54.22 -13.33 58.54
CA HIS A 3 53.40 -12.23 59.09
C HIS A 3 53.22 -11.03 58.15
N LEU A 4 53.78 -11.05 56.93
CA LEU A 4 53.70 -9.93 56.00
C LEU A 4 52.61 -10.14 54.88
N ILE A 5 52.09 -11.36 54.75
CA ILE A 5 51.14 -11.70 53.69
C ILE A 5 49.68 -11.35 54.10
N ASP A 6 49.38 -11.35 55.40
CA ASP A 6 48.02 -11.13 55.90
C ASP A 6 47.60 -9.61 55.86
N LYS A 7 48.55 -8.70 56.01
CA LYS A 7 48.21 -7.25 55.97
C LYS A 7 47.88 -6.74 54.57
N LYS A 8 48.46 -7.30 53.50
CA LYS A 8 48.16 -6.92 52.12
C LYS A 8 46.77 -7.42 51.68
N ALA A 9 46.32 -8.57 52.16
CA ALA A 9 45.00 -9.11 51.85
C ALA A 9 43.88 -8.33 52.54
N VAL A 10 44.10 -7.79 53.74
CA VAL A 10 43.13 -6.94 54.47
C VAL A 10 43.01 -5.56 53.81
N TRP A 11 44.11 -4.95 53.37
CA TRP A 11 44.09 -3.67 52.65
C TRP A 11 43.44 -3.78 51.26
N LEU A 12 43.67 -4.89 50.57
CA LEU A 12 43.04 -5.13 49.26
C LEU A 12 41.52 -5.35 49.37
N LYS A 13 41.03 -6.02 50.44
CA LYS A 13 39.62 -6.16 50.75
C LYS A 13 38.95 -4.86 51.25
N LEU A 14 39.72 -3.98 51.91
CA LEU A 14 39.23 -2.66 52.32
C LEU A 14 39.17 -1.69 51.13
N ALA A 15 40.16 -1.70 50.24
CA ALA A 15 40.19 -0.91 49.04
C ALA A 15 39.06 -1.33 48.03
N LEU A 16 38.79 -2.63 47.89
CA LEU A 16 37.66 -3.11 47.09
C LEU A 16 36.27 -2.75 47.69
N ARG A 17 36.16 -2.60 49.01
CA ARG A 17 34.89 -2.16 49.66
C ARG A 17 34.68 -0.65 49.57
N ILE A 18 35.75 0.16 49.49
CA ILE A 18 35.63 1.61 49.34
C ILE A 18 35.39 1.96 47.85
N PHE A 19 35.87 1.15 46.89
CA PHE A 19 35.64 1.34 45.46
C PHE A 19 34.23 0.89 45.01
N SER A 20 33.57 0.01 45.82
CA SER A 20 32.21 -0.42 45.50
C SER A 20 31.10 0.47 46.12
N ILE A 21 31.43 1.47 46.95
CA ILE A 21 30.48 2.44 47.53
C ILE A 21 30.52 3.79 46.78
N GLY A 22 31.54 4.05 45.96
CA GLY A 22 31.75 5.33 45.27
C GLY A 22 31.26 5.42 43.82
N LEU A 23 30.67 4.37 43.22
CA LEU A 23 30.19 4.34 41.86
C LEU A 23 28.79 3.66 41.72
N LEU A 24 27.86 4.04 42.59
CA LEU A 24 26.49 4.14 42.19
C LEU A 24 26.32 5.58 41.68
N PRO A 25 26.25 5.81 40.36
CA PRO A 25 25.55 6.98 39.92
C PRO A 25 24.13 6.77 40.50
N THR A 26 23.72 7.61 41.39
CA THR A 26 22.30 7.88 41.61
C THR A 26 21.80 8.27 40.20
N LEU A 27 21.38 7.29 39.45
CA LEU A 27 20.39 7.48 38.41
C LEU A 27 19.16 7.96 39.15
N THR A 28 19.16 9.22 39.60
CA THR A 28 17.93 9.97 39.68
C THR A 28 17.41 9.91 38.25
N ALA A 29 16.55 8.92 38.00
CA ALA A 29 15.67 8.99 36.86
C ALA A 29 14.85 10.27 37.11
N TYR A 30 15.37 11.39 36.59
CA TYR A 30 14.51 12.53 36.32
C TYR A 30 13.38 11.94 35.49
N PRO A 31 12.10 12.07 35.90
CA PRO A 31 11.03 11.73 35.01
C PRO A 31 11.35 12.45 33.70
N ALA A 32 11.44 11.71 32.59
CA ALA A 32 11.63 12.32 31.30
C ALA A 32 10.48 13.30 31.13
N LEU A 33 10.75 14.57 31.43
CA LEU A 33 9.83 15.66 31.20
C LEU A 33 9.58 15.63 29.71
N GLY A 34 8.32 15.37 29.34
CA GLY A 34 7.93 15.39 27.92
C GLY A 34 8.21 16.77 27.34
N ALA A 35 8.19 16.89 26.03
CA ALA A 35 8.54 18.14 25.39
C ALA A 35 7.61 19.29 25.84
N GLU A 36 8.23 20.42 26.15
CA GLU A 36 7.52 21.64 26.58
C GLU A 36 7.13 22.52 25.40
N ARG A 37 7.91 22.45 24.30
CA ARG A 37 7.74 23.30 23.12
C ARG A 37 8.11 22.60 21.83
N ILE A 38 7.56 23.08 20.73
CA ILE A 38 7.99 22.77 19.37
C ILE A 38 8.82 23.94 18.87
N ARG A 39 10.07 23.72 18.48
CA ARG A 39 10.98 24.73 17.92
C ARG A 39 11.06 24.58 16.41
N PHE A 40 11.09 25.68 15.73
CA PHE A 40 11.26 25.75 14.28
C PHE A 40 12.58 26.47 14.00
N ASN A 41 13.50 25.78 13.37
CA ASN A 41 14.84 26.30 13.05
C ASN A 41 14.94 26.55 11.54
N TYR A 42 15.30 27.78 11.18
CA TYR A 42 15.62 28.17 9.80
C TYR A 42 16.88 29.02 9.79
N GLY A 43 18.01 28.44 9.41
CA GLY A 43 19.30 29.07 9.55
C GLY A 43 19.56 29.47 11.01
N LEU A 44 19.76 30.79 11.26
CA LEU A 44 19.96 31.36 12.61
C LEU A 44 18.66 31.79 13.28
N LEU A 45 17.51 31.67 12.61
CA LEU A 45 16.21 32.06 13.16
C LEU A 45 15.58 30.89 13.89
N GLU A 46 15.18 31.13 15.13
CA GLU A 46 14.43 30.19 15.93
C GLU A 46 13.08 30.77 16.34
N ARG A 47 12.04 29.97 16.23
CA ARG A 47 10.69 30.24 16.72
C ARG A 47 10.19 29.04 17.48
N SER A 48 9.34 29.24 18.48
CA SER A 48 8.80 28.11 19.24
C SER A 48 7.33 28.31 19.62
N ILE A 49 6.59 27.20 19.60
CA ILE A 49 5.20 27.10 20.06
C ILE A 49 5.21 26.26 21.34
N PRO A 50 4.72 26.75 22.49
CA PRO A 50 4.55 25.94 23.67
C PRO A 50 3.51 24.84 23.43
N ILE A 51 3.79 23.62 23.87
CA ILE A 51 2.81 22.52 23.77
C ILE A 51 1.58 22.83 24.63
N SER A 52 1.74 23.52 25.76
CA SER A 52 0.63 24.02 26.58
C SER A 52 -0.35 24.94 25.83
N SER A 53 0.15 25.71 24.86
CA SER A 53 -0.71 26.55 23.99
C SER A 53 -1.54 25.68 23.05
N LEU A 54 -0.97 24.60 22.48
CA LEU A 54 -1.71 23.61 21.68
C LEU A 54 -2.74 22.88 22.54
N GLU A 55 -2.40 22.51 23.78
CA GLU A 55 -3.34 21.90 24.74
C GLU A 55 -4.51 22.83 25.06
N THR A 56 -4.22 24.09 25.33
CA THR A 56 -5.25 25.11 25.59
C THR A 56 -6.16 25.26 24.38
N TYR A 57 -5.59 25.36 23.20
CA TYR A 57 -6.35 25.47 21.97
C TYR A 57 -7.20 24.21 21.68
N THR A 58 -6.64 23.02 21.87
CA THR A 58 -7.38 21.77 21.64
C THR A 58 -8.54 21.60 22.62
N ARG A 59 -8.35 21.97 23.88
CA ARG A 59 -9.38 21.88 24.92
C ARG A 59 -10.47 22.93 24.78
N THR A 60 -10.10 24.21 24.57
CA THR A 60 -11.01 25.35 24.67
C THR A 60 -11.40 25.97 23.33
N GLY A 61 -10.63 25.73 22.26
CA GLY A 61 -10.75 26.44 20.98
C GLY A 61 -10.22 27.87 21.01
N LYS A 62 -9.64 28.34 22.15
CA LYS A 62 -9.10 29.70 22.28
C LYS A 62 -7.61 29.71 21.95
N VAL A 63 -7.21 30.72 21.18
CA VAL A 63 -5.82 31.03 20.87
C VAL A 63 -5.25 31.88 21.99
N ASP A 64 -4.20 31.40 22.65
CA ASP A 64 -3.46 32.15 23.67
C ASP A 64 -2.26 32.91 23.04
N GLU A 65 -1.50 33.66 23.86
CA GLU A 65 -0.37 34.45 23.40
C GLU A 65 0.71 33.60 22.70
N GLY A 66 0.96 32.38 23.17
CA GLY A 66 1.96 31.47 22.58
C GLY A 66 1.60 31.00 21.18
N LEU A 67 0.31 30.89 20.87
CA LEU A 67 -0.17 30.50 19.54
C LEU A 67 -0.55 31.71 18.67
N ALA A 68 -0.88 32.85 19.27
CA ALA A 68 -1.38 34.05 18.56
C ALA A 68 -0.40 34.56 17.48
N ALA A 69 0.91 34.54 17.77
CA ALA A 69 1.94 34.98 16.84
C ALA A 69 1.95 34.22 15.49
N TYR A 70 1.36 33.02 15.46
CA TYR A 70 1.34 32.13 14.30
C TYR A 70 0.01 32.18 13.55
N THR A 71 -1.08 32.65 14.19
CA THR A 71 -2.40 32.70 13.56
C THR A 71 -2.53 33.67 12.41
N GLN A 72 -1.58 34.58 12.26
CA GLN A 72 -1.51 35.44 11.08
C GLN A 72 -1.10 34.71 9.80
N TYR A 73 -0.50 33.51 9.92
CA TYR A 73 -0.03 32.69 8.78
C TYR A 73 -0.98 31.54 8.44
N VAL A 74 -2.03 31.31 9.25
CA VAL A 74 -2.97 30.21 9.07
C VAL A 74 -4.40 30.72 9.21
N ASP A 75 -5.30 30.23 8.37
CA ASP A 75 -6.70 30.60 8.43
C ASP A 75 -7.48 29.81 9.51
N LYS A 76 -8.72 30.24 9.78
CA LYS A 76 -9.57 29.57 10.79
C LYS A 76 -9.88 28.12 10.45
N LYS A 77 -9.97 27.77 9.16
CA LYS A 77 -10.23 26.39 8.69
C LYS A 77 -9.02 25.50 8.96
N GLN A 78 -7.82 26.00 8.68
CA GLN A 78 -6.55 25.31 8.96
C GLN A 78 -6.36 25.10 10.47
N LEU A 79 -6.66 26.09 11.30
CA LEU A 79 -6.63 25.97 12.76
C LEU A 79 -7.64 24.91 13.26
N ALA A 80 -8.85 24.90 12.72
CA ALA A 80 -9.85 23.89 13.10
C ALA A 80 -9.41 22.47 12.67
N GLN A 81 -8.77 22.36 11.50
CA GLN A 81 -8.21 21.10 11.03
C GLN A 81 -7.04 20.63 11.90
N LEU A 82 -6.14 21.53 12.31
CA LEU A 82 -5.06 21.23 13.26
C LEU A 82 -5.63 20.66 14.57
N ARG A 83 -6.65 21.32 15.14
CA ARG A 83 -7.33 20.84 16.35
C ARG A 83 -7.87 19.41 16.18
N LYS A 84 -8.52 19.15 15.06
CA LYS A 84 -9.05 17.81 14.74
C LYS A 84 -7.94 16.77 14.68
N VAL A 85 -6.85 17.05 13.97
CA VAL A 85 -5.71 16.13 13.81
C VAL A 85 -5.05 15.84 15.16
N LEU A 86 -4.83 16.86 15.98
CA LEU A 86 -4.21 16.71 17.29
C LEU A 86 -5.02 15.82 18.25
N LEU A 87 -6.34 15.80 18.12
CA LEU A 87 -7.26 15.06 18.98
C LEU A 87 -7.79 13.75 18.40
N THR A 88 -7.46 13.42 17.13
CA THR A 88 -7.96 12.19 16.52
C THR A 88 -7.33 10.98 17.23
N PRO A 89 -8.13 10.08 17.82
CA PRO A 89 -7.62 8.87 18.45
C PRO A 89 -7.02 7.92 17.43
N ILE A 90 -5.91 7.29 17.78
CA ILE A 90 -5.26 6.24 17.00
C ILE A 90 -5.62 4.90 17.66
N PRO A 91 -6.38 4.01 16.98
CA PRO A 91 -6.90 2.78 17.57
C PRO A 91 -5.86 1.65 17.59
N LEU A 92 -4.68 1.91 18.14
CA LEU A 92 -3.58 0.95 18.29
C LEU A 92 -3.09 0.94 19.74
N ASN A 93 -2.76 -0.24 20.26
CA ASN A 93 -2.18 -0.38 21.59
C ASN A 93 -0.65 -0.32 21.55
N GLN A 94 -0.02 -0.29 22.72
CA GLN A 94 1.43 -0.18 22.89
C GLN A 94 2.19 -1.31 22.19
N VAL A 95 1.68 -2.55 22.26
CA VAL A 95 2.34 -3.72 21.66
C VAL A 95 2.32 -3.61 20.13
N GLU A 96 1.16 -3.30 19.55
CA GLU A 96 0.97 -3.12 18.11
C GLU A 96 1.90 -2.02 17.55
N VAL A 97 1.95 -0.87 18.21
CA VAL A 97 2.83 0.23 17.83
C VAL A 97 4.30 -0.18 17.93
N SER A 98 4.69 -0.80 19.05
CA SER A 98 6.07 -1.27 19.25
C SER A 98 6.48 -2.27 18.18
N GLN A 99 5.68 -3.30 17.95
CA GLN A 99 5.96 -4.33 16.96
C GLN A 99 6.14 -3.75 15.55
N PHE A 100 5.26 -2.85 15.13
CA PHE A 100 5.39 -2.19 13.83
C PHE A 100 6.67 -1.34 13.72
N LEU A 101 6.98 -0.52 14.74
CA LEU A 101 8.11 0.41 14.70
C LEU A 101 9.50 -0.26 14.76
N TYR A 102 9.55 -1.55 15.13
CA TYR A 102 10.77 -2.36 15.07
C TYR A 102 10.86 -3.22 13.80
N THR A 103 9.89 -3.14 12.88
CA THR A 103 10.04 -3.75 11.55
C THR A 103 10.97 -2.92 10.67
N PRO A 104 11.60 -3.51 9.63
CA PRO A 104 12.39 -2.75 8.66
C PRO A 104 11.61 -1.58 8.02
N ILE A 105 10.32 -1.76 7.75
CA ILE A 105 9.45 -0.69 7.22
C ILE A 105 9.23 0.41 8.27
N GLY A 106 8.95 0.03 9.50
CA GLY A 106 8.78 0.98 10.62
C GLY A 106 10.04 1.78 10.90
N GLU A 107 11.22 1.14 10.86
CA GLU A 107 12.51 1.79 11.04
C GLU A 107 12.80 2.81 9.94
N GLN A 108 12.60 2.46 8.68
CA GLN A 108 12.76 3.39 7.56
C GLN A 108 11.80 4.59 7.65
N LEU A 109 10.56 4.37 8.10
CA LEU A 109 9.63 5.46 8.37
C LEU A 109 10.14 6.39 9.47
N LEU A 110 10.66 5.83 10.57
CA LEU A 110 11.24 6.60 11.66
C LEU A 110 12.50 7.36 11.24
N GLU A 111 13.33 6.79 10.38
CA GLU A 111 14.51 7.46 9.81
C GLU A 111 14.11 8.71 9.02
N LYS A 112 13.08 8.59 8.17
CA LYS A 112 12.53 9.74 7.41
C LYS A 112 11.98 10.82 8.33
N LEU A 113 11.14 10.44 9.27
CA LEU A 113 10.55 11.37 10.23
C LEU A 113 11.64 12.02 11.11
N GLY A 114 12.65 11.26 11.50
CA GLY A 114 13.75 11.74 12.34
C GLY A 114 14.64 12.80 11.70
N LYS A 115 14.68 12.90 10.38
CA LYS A 115 15.39 13.98 9.67
C LYS A 115 14.68 15.33 9.82
N VAL A 116 13.36 15.31 9.89
CA VAL A 116 12.49 16.50 10.04
C VAL A 116 12.24 16.83 11.49
N ILE A 117 11.84 15.81 12.26
CA ILE A 117 11.51 15.92 13.69
C ILE A 117 12.77 15.49 14.46
N GLN A 118 13.42 16.45 15.06
CA GLN A 118 14.71 16.28 15.74
C GLN A 118 14.57 16.51 17.26
N THR A 119 15.56 16.09 18.00
CA THR A 119 15.71 16.46 19.42
C THR A 119 16.10 17.92 19.56
N GLU A 120 16.07 18.46 20.77
CA GLU A 120 16.51 19.82 21.06
C GLU A 120 17.94 20.12 20.59
N SER A 121 18.81 19.10 20.59
CA SER A 121 20.21 19.20 20.11
C SER A 121 20.35 19.05 18.60
N ASN A 122 19.25 19.10 17.85
CA ASN A 122 19.19 18.91 16.38
C ASN A 122 19.72 17.54 15.92
N LEU A 123 19.69 16.53 16.78
CA LEU A 123 19.97 15.15 16.42
C LEU A 123 18.70 14.48 15.86
N SER A 124 18.86 13.48 15.02
CA SER A 124 17.75 12.71 14.48
C SER A 124 16.77 12.30 15.57
N GLY A 125 15.48 12.58 15.35
CA GLY A 125 14.41 12.21 16.26
C GLY A 125 14.03 10.73 16.24
N PHE A 126 14.71 9.89 15.47
CA PHE A 126 14.41 8.47 15.27
C PHE A 126 14.03 7.74 16.57
N TYR A 127 14.91 7.75 17.57
CA TYR A 127 14.66 7.10 18.87
C TYR A 127 13.60 7.83 19.70
N ALA A 128 13.61 9.15 19.64
CA ALA A 128 12.67 9.98 20.41
C ALA A 128 11.23 9.83 19.90
N ILE A 129 11.03 9.80 18.57
CA ILE A 129 9.73 9.55 17.94
C ILE A 129 9.24 8.15 18.29
N ARG A 130 10.11 7.12 18.17
CA ARG A 130 9.77 5.74 18.56
C ARG A 130 9.30 5.67 20.00
N ALA A 131 10.05 6.26 20.93
CA ALA A 131 9.70 6.28 22.34
C ALA A 131 8.39 7.03 22.61
N ALA A 132 8.21 8.20 21.99
CA ALA A 132 6.99 9.00 22.15
C ALA A 132 5.74 8.27 21.69
N LEU A 133 5.81 7.59 20.53
CA LEU A 133 4.70 6.80 19.99
C LEU A 133 4.36 5.61 20.90
N ILE A 134 5.36 4.85 21.36
CA ILE A 134 5.16 3.70 22.25
C ILE A 134 4.60 4.13 23.61
N LEU A 135 5.15 5.20 24.19
CA LEU A 135 4.69 5.74 25.48
C LEU A 135 3.28 6.34 25.40
N SER A 136 2.95 6.95 24.25
CA SER A 136 1.59 7.48 24.03
C SER A 136 0.58 6.36 23.84
N ALA A 137 0.94 5.30 23.12
CA ALA A 137 0.09 4.13 22.91
C ALA A 137 -0.13 3.28 24.18
N ALA A 138 0.72 3.42 25.21
CA ALA A 138 0.51 2.81 26.52
C ALA A 138 -0.74 3.37 27.22
N ASP A 139 -1.12 4.60 26.92
CA ASP A 139 -2.33 5.26 27.40
C ASP A 139 -3.44 5.12 26.33
N GLN A 140 -4.07 3.95 26.29
CA GLN A 140 -5.03 3.58 25.24
C GLN A 140 -6.19 4.57 25.02
N LYS A 141 -6.55 5.35 26.07
CA LYS A 141 -7.64 6.33 25.96
C LYS A 141 -7.20 7.64 25.33
N ASP A 142 -5.89 7.90 25.30
CA ASP A 142 -5.30 9.19 24.94
C ASP A 142 -4.24 9.06 23.83
N PHE A 143 -4.20 7.94 23.10
CA PHE A 143 -3.26 7.81 21.98
C PHE A 143 -3.67 8.74 20.84
N THR A 144 -3.20 9.97 20.92
CA THR A 144 -3.44 11.06 19.96
C THR A 144 -2.11 11.73 19.62
N LEU A 145 -2.08 12.48 18.52
CA LEU A 145 -0.88 13.23 18.15
C LEU A 145 -0.47 14.23 19.25
N LEU A 146 -1.43 14.86 19.92
CA LEU A 146 -1.13 15.77 21.03
C LEU A 146 -0.40 15.03 22.16
N ASN A 147 -0.83 13.82 22.50
CA ASN A 147 -0.18 13.03 23.56
C ASN A 147 1.21 12.54 23.11
N VAL A 148 1.41 12.22 21.83
CA VAL A 148 2.74 11.91 21.27
C VAL A 148 3.70 13.09 21.44
N LEU A 149 3.25 14.32 21.16
CA LEU A 149 4.06 15.53 21.38
C LEU A 149 4.44 15.69 22.87
N ARG A 150 3.51 15.43 23.78
CA ARG A 150 3.74 15.50 25.23
C ARG A 150 4.70 14.42 25.76
N LYS A 151 4.69 13.24 25.14
CA LYS A 151 5.54 12.09 25.53
C LYS A 151 6.89 12.07 24.83
N PHE A 152 7.16 13.05 23.99
CA PHE A 152 8.46 13.13 23.29
C PHE A 152 9.59 13.34 24.33
N PRO A 153 10.60 12.44 24.40
CA PRO A 153 11.55 12.39 25.50
C PRO A 153 12.73 13.38 25.32
N ALA A 154 12.38 14.65 25.15
CA ALA A 154 13.32 15.78 25.15
C ALA A 154 12.56 17.04 25.59
N SER A 155 13.27 18.07 26.09
CA SER A 155 12.67 19.34 26.52
C SER A 155 12.02 20.12 25.37
N ALA A 156 12.50 19.94 24.14
CA ALA A 156 11.87 20.49 22.95
C ALA A 156 11.91 19.51 21.77
N ILE A 157 10.89 19.62 20.92
CA ILE A 157 10.85 19.01 19.59
C ILE A 157 11.40 20.05 18.62
N SER A 158 12.49 19.77 17.95
CA SER A 158 13.07 20.65 16.94
C SER A 158 12.56 20.23 15.55
N ILE A 159 11.93 21.13 14.83
CA ILE A 159 11.52 20.90 13.44
C ILE A 159 12.57 21.54 12.53
N ASN A 160 13.24 20.72 11.74
CA ASN A 160 14.16 21.17 10.72
C ASN A 160 13.36 21.73 9.53
N LEU A 161 13.29 23.07 9.43
CA LEU A 161 12.51 23.72 8.38
C LEU A 161 13.12 23.52 6.99
N ASP A 162 14.43 23.43 6.85
CA ASP A 162 15.08 23.19 5.55
C ASP A 162 14.65 21.82 5.00
N GLN A 163 14.70 20.78 5.83
CA GLN A 163 14.22 19.45 5.46
C GLN A 163 12.71 19.43 5.24
N SER A 164 11.95 20.15 6.07
CA SER A 164 10.50 20.27 5.92
C SER A 164 10.13 20.94 4.60
N LEU A 165 10.83 22.01 4.21
CA LEU A 165 10.62 22.71 2.94
C LEU A 165 11.00 21.84 1.75
N ALA A 166 12.10 21.12 1.81
CA ALA A 166 12.51 20.16 0.76
C ALA A 166 11.46 19.05 0.57
N ILE A 167 10.90 18.53 1.66
CA ILE A 167 9.80 17.55 1.59
C ILE A 167 8.53 18.21 1.02
N ALA A 168 8.20 19.44 1.45
CA ALA A 168 7.04 20.16 0.93
C ALA A 168 7.16 20.43 -0.58
N GLU A 169 8.35 20.81 -1.04
CA GLU A 169 8.65 20.98 -2.47
C GLU A 169 8.53 19.66 -3.24
N SER A 170 9.10 18.58 -2.70
CA SER A 170 8.99 17.25 -3.29
C SER A 170 7.53 16.77 -3.38
N LEU A 171 6.73 17.04 -2.32
CA LEU A 171 5.30 16.75 -2.31
C LEU A 171 4.55 17.58 -3.34
N GLN A 172 4.84 18.89 -3.41
CA GLN A 172 4.22 19.77 -4.38
C GLN A 172 4.53 19.31 -5.82
N ASN A 173 5.77 18.92 -6.08
CA ASN A 173 6.20 18.41 -7.38
C ASN A 173 5.46 17.12 -7.73
N LEU A 174 5.35 16.17 -6.79
CA LEU A 174 4.59 14.93 -7.00
C LEU A 174 3.11 15.20 -7.24
N VAL A 175 2.50 16.13 -6.50
CA VAL A 175 1.11 16.55 -6.67
C VAL A 175 0.92 17.20 -8.05
N ASN A 176 1.79 18.14 -8.43
CA ASN A 176 1.72 18.81 -9.72
C ASN A 176 1.88 17.82 -10.89
N GLN A 177 2.86 16.93 -10.83
CA GLN A 177 3.06 15.88 -11.83
C GLN A 177 1.84 14.97 -11.94
N THR A 178 1.27 14.56 -10.80
CA THR A 178 0.06 13.75 -10.79
C THR A 178 -1.13 14.50 -11.40
N GLN A 179 -1.33 15.76 -11.02
CA GLN A 179 -2.43 16.58 -11.55
C GLN A 179 -2.31 16.82 -13.05
N ASN A 180 -1.11 17.13 -13.55
CA ASN A 180 -0.85 17.32 -14.98
C ASN A 180 -1.09 16.04 -15.77
N ALA A 181 -0.60 14.89 -15.26
CA ALA A 181 -0.83 13.59 -15.88
C ALA A 181 -2.33 13.23 -15.88
N VAL A 182 -3.04 13.46 -14.78
CA VAL A 182 -4.49 13.28 -14.67
C VAL A 182 -5.25 14.15 -15.67
N ALA A 183 -4.87 15.43 -15.79
CA ALA A 183 -5.48 16.36 -16.75
C ALA A 183 -5.28 15.87 -18.20
N LEU A 184 -4.06 15.42 -18.54
CA LEU A 184 -3.75 14.86 -19.87
C LEU A 184 -4.60 13.61 -20.16
N ILE A 185 -4.70 12.67 -19.19
CA ILE A 185 -5.50 11.45 -19.36
C ILE A 185 -6.98 11.79 -19.54
N ASN A 186 -7.51 12.72 -18.77
CA ASN A 186 -8.89 13.18 -18.89
C ASN A 186 -9.15 13.80 -20.26
N GLN A 187 -8.24 14.65 -20.75
CA GLN A 187 -8.32 15.25 -22.07
C GLN A 187 -8.29 14.20 -23.18
N GLN A 188 -7.34 13.26 -23.14
CA GLN A 188 -7.25 12.17 -24.12
C GLN A 188 -8.49 11.27 -24.10
N SER A 189 -9.00 10.97 -22.90
CA SER A 189 -10.22 10.20 -22.74
C SER A 189 -11.41 10.91 -23.40
N GLN A 190 -11.53 12.23 -23.28
CA GLN A 190 -12.61 12.99 -23.91
C GLN A 190 -12.45 13.10 -25.45
N GLN A 191 -11.23 13.24 -25.96
CA GLN A 191 -10.94 13.32 -27.40
C GLN A 191 -11.22 12.02 -28.13
N ASN A 192 -11.06 10.87 -27.46
CA ASN A 192 -11.32 9.53 -28.00
C ASN A 192 -12.82 9.17 -28.05
N VAL A 193 -13.72 10.09 -27.65
CA VAL A 193 -15.16 9.97 -27.92
C VAL A 193 -15.34 10.01 -29.44
N THR A 194 -15.58 8.87 -30.02
CA THR A 194 -15.60 8.72 -31.47
C THR A 194 -16.83 9.43 -32.02
N THR A 195 -16.61 10.34 -33.00
CA THR A 195 -17.66 10.82 -33.92
C THR A 195 -18.37 9.69 -34.68
N ALA A 196 -17.95 8.45 -34.47
CA ALA A 196 -18.53 7.22 -35.02
C ALA A 196 -19.75 6.65 -34.24
N SER A 197 -20.25 7.37 -33.24
CA SER A 197 -21.47 7.00 -32.48
C SER A 197 -22.76 6.94 -33.33
N THR A 198 -22.69 7.11 -34.63
CA THR A 198 -23.88 7.06 -35.49
C THR A 198 -24.26 5.64 -35.98
N LEU A 199 -23.50 4.59 -35.60
CA LEU A 199 -23.71 3.26 -36.14
C LEU A 199 -24.20 2.17 -35.17
N ASN A 200 -24.24 2.40 -33.85
CA ASN A 200 -24.79 1.42 -32.90
C ASN A 200 -25.88 2.05 -32.02
N THR A 201 -27.13 1.89 -32.45
CA THR A 201 -28.34 2.36 -31.75
C THR A 201 -28.72 1.48 -30.54
N VAL A 202 -27.95 0.44 -30.21
CA VAL A 202 -28.23 -0.41 -29.05
C VAL A 202 -27.51 0.17 -27.84
N PRO A 203 -28.25 0.59 -26.77
CA PRO A 203 -27.65 1.04 -25.53
C PRO A 203 -26.73 -0.04 -24.94
N LEU A 204 -25.48 0.32 -24.62
CA LEU A 204 -24.55 -0.58 -23.93
C LEU A 204 -25.11 -0.94 -22.54
N MET A 205 -25.10 -2.23 -22.20
CA MET A 205 -25.55 -2.71 -20.90
C MET A 205 -24.61 -2.24 -19.79
N ASN A 206 -25.16 -1.98 -18.61
CA ASN A 206 -24.35 -1.68 -17.43
C ASN A 206 -23.72 -2.97 -16.86
N LEU A 207 -22.51 -3.29 -17.30
CA LEU A 207 -21.77 -4.48 -16.86
C LEU A 207 -21.28 -4.40 -15.39
N GLY A 208 -21.57 -3.33 -14.66
CA GLY A 208 -21.41 -3.25 -13.20
C GLY A 208 -22.52 -3.96 -12.41
N GLN A 209 -23.60 -4.39 -13.09
CA GLN A 209 -24.65 -5.24 -12.51
C GLN A 209 -24.24 -6.72 -12.63
N ASN A 210 -24.77 -7.56 -11.72
CA ASN A 210 -24.48 -9.00 -11.76
C ASN A 210 -25.04 -9.65 -13.04
N GLY A 211 -24.30 -10.63 -13.54
CA GLY A 211 -24.74 -11.49 -14.63
C GLY A 211 -25.77 -12.52 -14.20
N SER A 212 -26.11 -13.43 -15.11
CA SER A 212 -27.22 -14.38 -14.94
C SER A 212 -26.79 -15.75 -14.40
N PHE A 213 -25.51 -16.07 -14.34
CA PHE A 213 -25.06 -17.37 -13.87
C PHE A 213 -25.20 -17.49 -12.35
N ARG A 214 -25.78 -18.60 -11.91
CA ARG A 214 -25.69 -19.05 -10.52
C ARG A 214 -24.36 -19.77 -10.34
N PHE A 215 -23.78 -19.71 -9.14
CA PHE A 215 -22.49 -20.33 -8.83
C PHE A 215 -22.51 -20.98 -7.44
N LEU A 216 -21.60 -21.91 -7.24
CA LEU A 216 -21.29 -22.52 -5.95
C LEU A 216 -19.97 -21.94 -5.46
N LYS A 217 -19.89 -21.69 -4.16
CA LYS A 217 -18.63 -21.33 -3.50
C LYS A 217 -18.14 -22.51 -2.68
N GLN A 218 -16.86 -22.89 -2.86
CA GLN A 218 -16.20 -23.86 -1.98
C GLN A 218 -14.77 -23.40 -1.70
N THR A 219 -14.24 -23.81 -0.54
CA THR A 219 -12.85 -23.55 -0.18
C THR A 219 -12.07 -24.85 -0.33
N ILE A 220 -10.93 -24.78 -1.03
CA ILE A 220 -9.95 -25.86 -1.11
C ILE A 220 -8.70 -25.48 -0.31
N THR A 221 -7.96 -26.47 0.17
CA THR A 221 -6.66 -26.24 0.83
C THR A 221 -5.54 -26.72 -0.08
N LEU A 222 -4.58 -25.83 -0.32
CA LEU A 222 -3.37 -26.10 -1.08
C LEU A 222 -2.22 -26.40 -0.13
N ASN A 223 -1.40 -27.40 -0.47
CA ASN A 223 -0.22 -27.80 0.30
C ASN A 223 0.99 -27.84 -0.62
N ASP A 224 1.90 -26.88 -0.45
CA ASP A 224 3.19 -26.88 -1.10
C ASP A 224 4.27 -27.38 -0.14
N LEU A 225 4.56 -28.67 -0.23
CA LEU A 225 5.57 -29.29 0.61
C LEU A 225 6.98 -28.76 0.31
N SER A 226 7.24 -28.36 -0.94
CA SER A 226 8.55 -27.86 -1.38
C SER A 226 8.91 -26.51 -0.75
N ARG A 227 7.90 -25.67 -0.50
CA ARG A 227 8.04 -24.33 0.10
C ARG A 227 7.53 -24.29 1.55
N ASN A 228 7.07 -25.42 2.10
CA ASN A 228 6.44 -25.52 3.41
C ASN A 228 5.30 -24.53 3.59
N ARG A 229 4.40 -24.44 2.58
CA ARG A 229 3.27 -23.50 2.57
C ARG A 229 1.95 -24.26 2.48
N THR A 230 1.04 -23.90 3.37
CA THR A 230 -0.35 -24.40 3.35
C THR A 230 -1.29 -23.21 3.40
N PHE A 231 -2.22 -23.14 2.46
CA PHE A 231 -3.14 -22.00 2.39
C PHE A 231 -4.47 -22.38 1.72
N PRO A 232 -5.57 -21.74 2.13
CA PRO A 232 -6.87 -21.92 1.48
C PRO A 232 -6.99 -21.09 0.20
N ALA A 233 -7.84 -21.56 -0.70
CA ALA A 233 -8.35 -20.80 -1.84
C ALA A 233 -9.87 -20.96 -1.95
N ASP A 234 -10.57 -19.85 -2.10
CA ASP A 234 -12.02 -19.85 -2.39
C ASP A 234 -12.23 -19.99 -3.90
N ILE A 235 -13.05 -20.97 -4.29
CA ILE A 235 -13.40 -21.23 -5.69
C ILE A 235 -14.88 -20.95 -5.87
N TYR A 236 -15.20 -20.00 -6.76
CA TYR A 236 -16.55 -19.68 -7.20
C TYR A 236 -16.77 -20.37 -8.54
N LEU A 237 -17.60 -21.40 -8.56
CA LEU A 237 -17.81 -22.29 -9.70
C LEU A 237 -19.19 -22.04 -10.29
N PRO A 238 -19.30 -21.44 -11.49
CA PRO A 238 -20.57 -21.23 -12.17
C PRO A 238 -21.27 -22.56 -12.47
N ILE A 239 -22.59 -22.59 -12.40
CA ILE A 239 -23.40 -23.73 -12.82
C ILE A 239 -23.56 -23.65 -14.34
N ALA A 240 -22.63 -24.28 -15.06
CA ALA A 240 -22.56 -24.31 -16.51
C ALA A 240 -22.33 -25.75 -17.01
N GLN A 241 -22.75 -26.01 -18.25
CA GLN A 241 -22.57 -27.32 -18.88
C GLN A 241 -21.26 -27.48 -19.67
N THR A 242 -20.60 -26.35 -19.95
CA THR A 242 -19.34 -26.31 -20.69
C THR A 242 -18.20 -25.82 -19.82
N PRO A 243 -16.93 -26.20 -20.12
CA PRO A 243 -15.78 -25.65 -19.43
C PRO A 243 -15.75 -24.12 -19.50
N ARG A 244 -15.43 -23.47 -18.35
CA ARG A 244 -15.42 -22.01 -18.24
C ARG A 244 -14.01 -21.49 -18.00
N PRO A 245 -13.67 -20.34 -18.57
CA PRO A 245 -12.40 -19.66 -18.30
C PRO A 245 -12.24 -19.34 -16.81
N ILE A 246 -10.99 -19.23 -16.36
CA ILE A 246 -10.67 -19.02 -14.97
C ILE A 246 -10.16 -17.61 -14.75
N ILE A 247 -10.61 -16.95 -13.69
CA ILE A 247 -10.02 -15.69 -13.22
C ILE A 247 -9.44 -15.91 -11.82
N VAL A 248 -8.18 -15.57 -11.65
CA VAL A 248 -7.52 -15.59 -10.34
C VAL A 248 -7.48 -14.19 -9.76
N ILE A 249 -7.85 -14.04 -8.48
CA ILE A 249 -7.80 -12.75 -7.76
C ILE A 249 -6.74 -12.81 -6.67
N SER A 250 -5.74 -11.91 -6.70
CA SER A 250 -4.68 -11.78 -5.72
C SER A 250 -4.88 -10.54 -4.85
N HIS A 251 -5.01 -10.73 -3.54
CA HIS A 251 -5.24 -9.65 -2.57
C HIS A 251 -3.99 -8.81 -2.28
N GLY A 252 -4.17 -7.60 -1.71
CA GLY A 252 -3.09 -6.71 -1.27
C GLY A 252 -2.35 -7.18 -0.01
N LEU A 253 -1.31 -6.45 0.37
CA LEU A 253 -0.57 -6.68 1.61
C LEU A 253 -1.46 -6.45 2.83
N GLY A 254 -1.40 -7.35 3.81
CA GLY A 254 -2.19 -7.26 5.04
C GLY A 254 -3.69 -7.50 4.86
N SER A 255 -4.12 -7.88 3.65
CA SER A 255 -5.49 -8.19 3.25
C SER A 255 -5.71 -9.71 3.25
N ASP A 256 -6.85 -10.18 2.74
CA ASP A 256 -7.12 -11.61 2.59
C ASP A 256 -8.03 -11.89 1.37
N ARG A 257 -8.31 -13.17 1.14
CA ARG A 257 -9.14 -13.63 0.01
C ARG A 257 -10.58 -13.10 0.03
N THR A 258 -11.07 -12.56 1.16
CA THR A 258 -12.44 -12.01 1.26
C THR A 258 -12.54 -10.56 0.77
N SER A 259 -11.42 -9.84 0.70
CA SER A 259 -11.37 -8.42 0.37
C SER A 259 -11.86 -8.09 -1.04
N PHE A 260 -11.87 -9.09 -1.94
CA PHE A 260 -12.40 -8.98 -3.29
C PHE A 260 -13.55 -9.97 -3.57
N ALA A 261 -14.25 -10.45 -2.53
CA ALA A 261 -15.39 -11.35 -2.68
C ALA A 261 -16.46 -10.75 -3.62
N TYR A 262 -16.71 -9.43 -3.53
CA TYR A 262 -17.65 -8.72 -4.40
C TYR A 262 -17.31 -8.87 -5.90
N LEU A 263 -16.03 -8.86 -6.25
CA LEU A 263 -15.55 -9.03 -7.62
C LEU A 263 -15.60 -10.50 -8.04
N ALA A 264 -15.24 -11.41 -7.13
CA ALA A 264 -15.29 -12.85 -7.38
C ALA A 264 -16.72 -13.30 -7.67
N GLU A 265 -17.69 -12.89 -6.86
CA GLU A 265 -19.13 -13.16 -7.06
C GLU A 265 -19.63 -12.55 -8.36
N HIS A 266 -19.21 -11.33 -8.66
CA HIS A 266 -19.59 -10.64 -9.87
C HIS A 266 -19.09 -11.37 -11.12
N LEU A 267 -17.82 -11.69 -11.21
CA LEU A 267 -17.24 -12.43 -12.34
C LEU A 267 -17.83 -13.84 -12.47
N ALA A 268 -18.08 -14.51 -11.34
CA ALA A 268 -18.75 -15.82 -11.37
C ALA A 268 -20.18 -15.72 -11.92
N SER A 269 -20.89 -14.61 -11.65
CA SER A 269 -22.22 -14.36 -12.21
C SER A 269 -22.23 -14.13 -13.74
N TYR A 270 -21.06 -13.81 -14.32
CA TYR A 270 -20.84 -13.77 -15.77
C TYR A 270 -20.34 -15.09 -16.34
N GLY A 271 -20.15 -16.10 -15.50
CA GLY A 271 -19.82 -17.45 -15.93
C GLY A 271 -18.33 -17.76 -15.91
N PHE A 272 -17.48 -16.92 -15.31
CA PHE A 272 -16.08 -17.26 -15.03
C PHE A 272 -15.97 -18.15 -13.81
N VAL A 273 -15.10 -19.14 -13.84
CA VAL A 273 -14.62 -19.76 -12.60
C VAL A 273 -13.69 -18.77 -11.93
N VAL A 274 -13.94 -18.43 -10.67
CA VAL A 274 -13.08 -17.48 -9.98
C VAL A 274 -12.38 -18.17 -8.82
N ALA A 275 -11.04 -18.04 -8.76
CA ALA A 275 -10.19 -18.63 -7.75
C ALA A 275 -9.47 -17.53 -6.96
N VAL A 276 -9.61 -17.53 -5.64
CA VAL A 276 -9.06 -16.49 -4.76
C VAL A 276 -8.19 -17.15 -3.70
N PRO A 277 -6.87 -17.29 -3.92
CA PRO A 277 -5.94 -17.82 -2.94
C PRO A 277 -5.69 -16.84 -1.80
N GLU A 278 -5.40 -17.38 -0.63
CA GLU A 278 -4.78 -16.66 0.48
C GLU A 278 -3.26 -16.74 0.34
N HIS A 279 -2.53 -15.62 0.58
CA HIS A 279 -1.07 -15.60 0.58
C HIS A 279 -0.54 -15.52 2.04
N PRO A 280 -0.11 -16.63 2.66
CA PRO A 280 0.11 -16.71 4.12
C PRO A 280 1.10 -15.70 4.69
N GLY A 281 2.20 -15.44 3.98
CA GLY A 281 3.28 -14.55 4.47
C GLY A 281 3.05 -13.06 4.26
N SER A 282 1.86 -12.67 3.76
CA SER A 282 1.54 -11.29 3.43
C SER A 282 0.06 -10.94 3.61
N ASN A 283 -0.70 -11.81 4.29
CA ASN A 283 -2.14 -11.66 4.52
C ASN A 283 -2.45 -10.95 5.86
N SER A 284 -3.74 -10.85 6.18
CA SER A 284 -4.22 -10.27 7.45
C SER A 284 -3.72 -11.03 8.67
N LYS A 285 -3.53 -12.36 8.59
CA LYS A 285 -2.98 -13.17 9.68
C LYS A 285 -1.50 -12.86 9.96
N GLN A 286 -0.70 -12.60 8.90
CA GLN A 286 0.68 -12.18 9.06
C GLN A 286 0.75 -10.82 9.77
N LEU A 287 -0.10 -9.87 9.38
CA LEU A 287 -0.20 -8.57 10.05
C LEU A 287 -0.66 -8.74 11.52
N GLN A 288 -1.64 -9.62 11.77
CA GLN A 288 -2.07 -9.95 13.12
C GLN A 288 -0.96 -10.55 13.96
N ALA A 289 -0.19 -11.49 13.41
CA ALA A 289 0.95 -12.10 14.07
C ALA A 289 2.03 -11.07 14.43
N LEU A 290 2.31 -10.13 13.51
CA LEU A 290 3.21 -9.00 13.79
C LEU A 290 2.70 -8.17 14.97
N LEU A 291 1.45 -7.71 14.94
CA LEU A 291 0.89 -6.86 15.99
C LEU A 291 0.79 -7.58 17.34
N ALA A 292 0.64 -8.90 17.32
CA ALA A 292 0.67 -9.74 18.52
C ALA A 292 2.10 -10.08 19.02
N GLY A 293 3.16 -9.66 18.28
CA GLY A 293 4.55 -9.95 18.63
C GLY A 293 4.99 -11.38 18.36
N THR A 294 4.27 -12.11 17.51
CA THR A 294 4.61 -13.50 17.09
C THR A 294 5.23 -13.58 15.71
N ALA A 295 5.36 -12.45 15.02
CA ALA A 295 6.11 -12.29 13.78
C ALA A 295 6.95 -11.00 13.85
N ASP A 296 8.07 -10.97 13.13
CA ASP A 296 9.05 -9.87 13.17
C ASP A 296 8.90 -8.90 11.99
N THR A 297 8.11 -9.23 10.98
CA THR A 297 7.98 -8.44 9.75
C THR A 297 6.54 -8.39 9.26
N VAL A 298 6.21 -7.29 8.58
CA VAL A 298 4.92 -7.14 7.88
C VAL A 298 4.79 -8.18 6.76
N THR A 299 5.91 -8.44 6.07
CA THR A 299 6.03 -9.46 5.03
C THR A 299 7.50 -9.82 4.82
N ASN A 300 7.77 -11.07 4.44
CA ASN A 300 9.10 -11.51 4.09
C ASN A 300 9.43 -11.12 2.63
N PRO A 301 10.68 -10.73 2.30
CA PRO A 301 11.10 -10.49 0.91
C PRO A 301 10.73 -11.63 -0.05
N ARG A 302 10.73 -12.86 0.45
CA ARG A 302 10.38 -14.04 -0.33
C ARG A 302 8.95 -14.05 -0.85
N GLU A 303 8.03 -13.29 -0.24
CA GLU A 303 6.65 -13.16 -0.74
C GLU A 303 6.57 -12.55 -2.15
N LEU A 304 7.58 -11.78 -2.57
CA LEU A 304 7.71 -11.33 -3.95
C LEU A 304 7.86 -12.51 -4.95
N ILE A 305 8.36 -13.64 -4.48
CA ILE A 305 8.49 -14.88 -5.27
C ILE A 305 7.33 -15.83 -4.98
N ASP A 306 6.98 -15.99 -3.72
CA ASP A 306 6.05 -17.02 -3.28
C ASP A 306 4.60 -16.74 -3.74
N ARG A 307 4.17 -15.47 -3.82
CA ARG A 307 2.82 -15.13 -4.27
C ARG A 307 2.51 -15.55 -5.72
N PRO A 308 3.36 -15.25 -6.72
CA PRO A 308 3.18 -15.82 -8.06
C PRO A 308 3.21 -17.35 -8.07
N LEU A 309 4.11 -17.97 -7.28
CA LEU A 309 4.20 -19.43 -7.18
C LEU A 309 2.97 -20.06 -6.49
N ASP A 310 2.34 -19.37 -5.53
CA ASP A 310 1.07 -19.82 -4.93
C ASP A 310 -0.04 -19.91 -5.99
N ILE A 311 -0.08 -18.96 -6.93
CA ILE A 311 -1.06 -18.98 -8.03
C ILE A 311 -0.73 -20.08 -9.04
N LYS A 312 0.55 -20.31 -9.36
CA LYS A 312 0.95 -21.43 -10.22
C LYS A 312 0.54 -22.77 -9.60
N LEU A 313 0.80 -22.97 -8.30
CA LEU A 313 0.36 -24.15 -7.58
C LEU A 313 -1.17 -24.30 -7.58
N LEU A 314 -1.91 -23.21 -7.38
CA LEU A 314 -3.37 -23.22 -7.45
C LEU A 314 -3.86 -23.72 -8.81
N LEU A 315 -3.29 -23.21 -9.90
CA LEU A 315 -3.66 -23.63 -11.26
C LEU A 315 -3.27 -25.07 -11.53
N ASP A 316 -2.16 -25.56 -11.01
CA ASP A 316 -1.74 -26.96 -11.10
C ASP A 316 -2.70 -27.87 -10.33
N GLU A 317 -3.12 -27.47 -9.12
CA GLU A 317 -4.10 -28.21 -8.33
C GLU A 317 -5.49 -28.22 -8.99
N LEU A 318 -5.93 -27.09 -9.57
CA LEU A 318 -7.17 -27.06 -10.36
C LEU A 318 -7.10 -27.96 -11.59
N THR A 319 -5.91 -28.09 -12.22
CA THR A 319 -5.67 -29.05 -13.31
C THR A 319 -5.86 -30.48 -12.80
N ARG A 320 -5.26 -30.84 -11.66
CA ARG A 320 -5.42 -32.16 -11.05
C ARG A 320 -6.90 -32.43 -10.68
N LEU A 321 -7.57 -31.45 -10.05
CA LEU A 321 -8.98 -31.55 -9.66
C LEU A 321 -9.91 -31.69 -10.87
N SER A 322 -9.61 -31.05 -11.99
CA SER A 322 -10.40 -31.14 -13.22
C SER A 322 -10.45 -32.57 -13.79
N GLN A 323 -9.46 -33.41 -13.45
CA GLN A 323 -9.38 -34.81 -13.87
C GLN A 323 -10.00 -35.77 -12.87
N SER A 324 -9.83 -35.52 -11.56
CA SER A 324 -10.09 -36.46 -10.49
C SER A 324 -11.33 -36.15 -9.65
N ASN A 325 -11.79 -34.90 -9.58
CA ASN A 325 -12.88 -34.49 -8.69
C ASN A 325 -14.17 -34.25 -9.48
N PRO A 326 -15.29 -34.94 -9.15
CA PRO A 326 -16.57 -34.82 -9.88
C PRO A 326 -17.11 -33.38 -9.92
N THR A 327 -16.82 -32.55 -8.91
CA THR A 327 -17.27 -31.15 -8.88
C THR A 327 -16.61 -30.29 -9.95
N PHE A 328 -15.34 -30.57 -10.28
CA PHE A 328 -14.56 -29.77 -11.22
C PHE A 328 -14.44 -30.39 -12.62
N LYS A 329 -14.70 -31.69 -12.73
CA LYS A 329 -14.52 -32.44 -13.98
C LYS A 329 -15.36 -31.84 -15.11
N GLY A 330 -14.69 -31.46 -16.20
CA GLY A 330 -15.32 -30.89 -17.41
C GLY A 330 -15.84 -29.45 -17.24
N ARG A 331 -15.51 -28.76 -16.15
CA ARG A 331 -16.00 -27.39 -15.88
C ARG A 331 -14.92 -26.30 -16.01
N LEU A 332 -13.65 -26.66 -16.03
CA LEU A 332 -12.51 -25.74 -16.01
C LEU A 332 -11.83 -25.67 -17.37
N ASN A 333 -11.69 -24.46 -17.92
CA ASN A 333 -10.83 -24.20 -19.08
C ASN A 333 -9.51 -23.58 -18.58
N LEU A 334 -8.53 -24.42 -18.34
CA LEU A 334 -7.23 -24.05 -17.78
C LEU A 334 -6.26 -23.45 -18.80
N GLU A 335 -6.61 -23.45 -20.08
CA GLU A 335 -5.85 -22.78 -21.13
C GLU A 335 -6.20 -21.28 -21.24
N GLN A 336 -7.31 -20.87 -20.64
CA GLN A 336 -7.85 -19.52 -20.68
C GLN A 336 -7.96 -18.97 -19.25
N VAL A 337 -6.87 -18.40 -18.73
CA VAL A 337 -6.79 -17.86 -17.37
C VAL A 337 -6.54 -16.35 -17.43
N GLY A 338 -7.33 -15.58 -16.70
CA GLY A 338 -7.07 -14.18 -16.38
C GLY A 338 -6.59 -14.00 -14.95
N VAL A 339 -5.87 -12.94 -14.69
CA VAL A 339 -5.46 -12.58 -13.32
C VAL A 339 -5.82 -11.14 -13.02
N VAL A 340 -6.30 -10.88 -11.83
CA VAL A 340 -6.50 -9.53 -11.28
C VAL A 340 -5.90 -9.44 -9.90
N GLY A 341 -5.27 -8.32 -9.58
CA GLY A 341 -4.70 -8.12 -8.25
C GLY A 341 -4.60 -6.65 -7.89
N GLN A 342 -4.63 -6.36 -6.59
CA GLN A 342 -4.55 -5.00 -6.06
C GLN A 342 -3.28 -4.83 -5.24
N SER A 343 -2.60 -3.68 -5.39
CA SER A 343 -1.38 -3.34 -4.62
C SER A 343 -0.30 -4.43 -4.81
N PHE A 344 0.10 -5.13 -3.77
CA PHE A 344 0.98 -6.30 -3.85
C PHE A 344 0.40 -7.43 -4.72
N GLY A 345 -0.94 -7.55 -4.78
CA GLY A 345 -1.61 -8.43 -5.74
C GLY A 345 -1.47 -7.94 -7.19
N GLY A 346 -1.43 -6.61 -7.41
CA GLY A 346 -1.14 -6.00 -8.70
C GLY A 346 0.27 -6.33 -9.20
N TYR A 347 1.28 -6.24 -8.32
CA TYR A 347 2.61 -6.78 -8.56
C TYR A 347 2.54 -8.26 -8.99
N THR A 348 1.81 -9.07 -8.21
CA THR A 348 1.67 -10.52 -8.48
C THR A 348 1.08 -10.77 -9.87
N ALA A 349 0.06 -10.01 -10.26
CA ALA A 349 -0.57 -10.13 -11.57
C ALA A 349 0.40 -9.78 -12.71
N LEU A 350 1.19 -8.71 -12.56
CA LEU A 350 2.19 -8.30 -13.57
C LEU A 350 3.37 -9.28 -13.65
N ALA A 351 3.80 -9.86 -12.52
CA ALA A 351 4.82 -10.91 -12.49
C ALA A 351 4.35 -12.16 -13.27
N LEU A 352 3.12 -12.60 -13.03
CA LEU A 352 2.50 -13.72 -13.77
C LEU A 352 2.33 -13.42 -15.25
N ALA A 353 2.10 -12.15 -15.61
CA ALA A 353 1.98 -11.68 -17.00
C ALA A 353 3.33 -11.61 -17.74
N GLY A 354 4.45 -11.79 -17.05
CA GLY A 354 5.79 -11.85 -17.66
C GLY A 354 6.79 -10.81 -17.19
N ALA A 355 6.42 -9.87 -16.31
CA ALA A 355 7.38 -8.94 -15.72
C ALA A 355 8.36 -9.69 -14.78
N LYS A 356 9.65 -9.37 -14.89
CA LYS A 356 10.72 -9.99 -14.09
C LYS A 356 11.22 -9.00 -13.05
N ILE A 357 11.62 -9.49 -11.86
CA ILE A 357 12.31 -8.66 -10.86
C ILE A 357 13.57 -8.06 -11.49
N ASN A 358 13.69 -6.74 -11.45
CA ASN A 358 14.81 -5.99 -12.04
C ASN A 358 15.77 -5.51 -10.94
N PHE A 359 16.74 -6.34 -10.62
CA PHE A 359 17.71 -6.04 -9.56
C PHE A 359 18.59 -4.83 -9.88
N GLU A 360 18.83 -4.51 -11.16
CA GLU A 360 19.61 -3.33 -11.53
C GLU A 360 18.83 -2.03 -11.25
N GLN A 361 17.52 -2.03 -11.55
CA GLN A 361 16.66 -0.90 -11.20
C GLN A 361 16.58 -0.72 -9.68
N LEU A 362 16.42 -1.82 -8.94
CA LEU A 362 16.37 -1.80 -7.47
C LEU A 362 17.67 -1.27 -6.86
N LYS A 363 18.84 -1.61 -7.42
CA LYS A 363 20.14 -1.05 -6.96
C LYS A 363 20.22 0.46 -7.14
N THR A 364 19.54 1.01 -8.13
CA THR A 364 19.50 2.45 -8.40
C THR A 364 18.54 3.16 -7.47
N ASP A 365 17.34 2.63 -7.30
CA ASP A 365 16.24 3.34 -6.62
C ASP A 365 16.24 3.14 -5.10
N CYS A 366 16.62 1.95 -4.61
CA CYS A 366 16.47 1.60 -3.20
C CYS A 366 17.47 2.29 -2.25
N PRO A 367 18.69 2.67 -2.64
CA PRO A 367 19.57 3.44 -1.75
C PRO A 367 19.04 4.83 -1.39
N ALA A 368 18.14 5.39 -2.18
CA ALA A 368 17.58 6.73 -1.99
C ALA A 368 16.16 6.73 -1.39
N LEU A 369 15.78 5.66 -0.70
CA LEU A 369 14.45 5.52 -0.09
C LEU A 369 14.07 6.67 0.84
N GLU A 370 15.05 7.24 1.54
CA GLU A 370 14.82 8.36 2.44
C GLU A 370 14.39 9.65 1.72
N ASN A 371 14.61 9.77 0.42
CA ASN A 371 14.32 10.98 -0.36
C ASN A 371 13.01 10.88 -1.16
N THR A 372 12.28 9.76 -1.08
CA THR A 372 11.04 9.56 -1.82
C THR A 372 9.80 9.65 -0.94
N LEU A 373 8.70 10.19 -1.48
CA LEU A 373 7.37 10.15 -0.88
C LEU A 373 6.55 8.95 -1.35
N ASN A 374 7.11 8.11 -2.21
CA ASN A 374 6.49 6.88 -2.67
C ASN A 374 6.65 5.76 -1.63
N VAL A 375 5.65 5.58 -0.78
CA VAL A 375 5.67 4.58 0.30
C VAL A 375 5.73 3.15 -0.24
N SER A 376 5.23 2.90 -1.46
CA SER A 376 5.25 1.57 -2.07
C SER A 376 6.68 1.03 -2.28
N LEU A 377 7.67 1.92 -2.39
CA LEU A 377 9.08 1.52 -2.51
C LEU A 377 9.59 0.77 -1.28
N LEU A 378 9.00 0.99 -0.10
CA LEU A 378 9.36 0.22 1.10
C LEU A 378 9.08 -1.27 0.92
N LEU A 379 8.03 -1.62 0.18
CA LEU A 379 7.71 -3.01 -0.16
C LEU A 379 8.56 -3.52 -1.33
N GLN A 380 8.70 -2.72 -2.39
CA GLN A 380 9.45 -3.10 -3.58
C GLN A 380 10.92 -3.35 -3.27
N CYS A 381 11.52 -2.50 -2.45
CA CYS A 381 12.93 -2.58 -2.07
C CYS A 381 13.26 -3.74 -1.11
N LEU A 382 12.26 -4.44 -0.55
CA LEU A 382 12.53 -5.72 0.12
C LEU A 382 13.20 -6.72 -0.83
N ALA A 383 12.99 -6.59 -2.14
CA ALA A 383 13.59 -7.45 -3.15
C ALA A 383 15.13 -7.41 -3.17
N VAL A 384 15.78 -6.34 -2.68
CA VAL A 384 17.26 -6.28 -2.60
C VAL A 384 17.84 -7.35 -1.67
N ASN A 385 17.02 -7.88 -0.76
CA ASN A 385 17.41 -8.97 0.14
C ASN A 385 17.22 -10.36 -0.47
N LEU A 386 16.72 -10.46 -1.68
CA LEU A 386 16.62 -11.72 -2.43
C LEU A 386 17.93 -12.03 -3.14
N PRO A 387 18.29 -13.32 -3.34
CA PRO A 387 19.35 -13.69 -4.25
C PRO A 387 19.16 -13.06 -5.63
N ASN A 388 20.20 -12.41 -6.15
CA ASN A 388 20.15 -11.80 -7.49
C ASN A 388 20.24 -12.89 -8.56
N THR A 389 19.11 -13.56 -8.81
CA THR A 389 18.93 -14.61 -9.82
C THR A 389 17.67 -14.34 -10.62
N GLN A 390 17.53 -15.04 -11.76
CA GLN A 390 16.28 -14.99 -12.50
C GLN A 390 15.26 -15.93 -11.89
N TYR A 391 14.08 -15.38 -11.56
CA TYR A 391 12.93 -16.12 -11.07
C TYR A 391 11.90 -16.31 -12.19
N ASN A 392 11.48 -17.55 -12.44
CA ASN A 392 10.41 -17.84 -13.39
C ASN A 392 9.04 -17.70 -12.70
N LEU A 393 8.53 -16.46 -12.66
CA LEU A 393 7.27 -16.11 -12.02
C LEU A 393 6.08 -16.11 -12.99
N SER A 394 6.32 -16.04 -14.28
CA SER A 394 5.26 -16.04 -15.30
C SER A 394 4.62 -17.41 -15.45
N ASP A 395 3.37 -17.41 -15.94
CA ASP A 395 2.63 -18.64 -16.27
C ASP A 395 1.98 -18.50 -17.65
N ALA A 396 2.25 -19.41 -18.56
CA ALA A 396 1.77 -19.36 -19.95
C ALA A 396 0.23 -19.50 -20.07
N ARG A 397 -0.45 -20.01 -19.03
CA ARG A 397 -1.90 -20.09 -18.97
C ARG A 397 -2.56 -18.71 -18.82
N ILE A 398 -1.82 -17.70 -18.31
CA ILE A 398 -2.32 -16.34 -18.14
C ILE A 398 -2.41 -15.64 -19.49
N LYS A 399 -3.62 -15.25 -19.88
CA LYS A 399 -3.93 -14.61 -21.17
C LYS A 399 -4.17 -13.11 -21.05
N ALA A 400 -4.55 -12.61 -19.87
CA ALA A 400 -4.77 -11.19 -19.62
C ALA A 400 -4.61 -10.86 -18.13
N ALA A 401 -4.18 -9.65 -17.81
CA ALA A 401 -3.93 -9.19 -16.46
C ALA A 401 -4.57 -7.82 -16.16
N ILE A 402 -5.23 -7.69 -15.00
CA ILE A 402 -5.66 -6.41 -14.44
C ILE A 402 -4.84 -6.13 -13.18
N ALA A 403 -4.15 -5.00 -13.15
CA ALA A 403 -3.39 -4.54 -12.00
C ALA A 403 -4.06 -3.28 -11.42
N ILE A 404 -4.59 -3.38 -10.19
CA ILE A 404 -5.28 -2.29 -9.51
C ILE A 404 -4.32 -1.66 -8.51
N ASN A 405 -4.02 -0.37 -8.69
CA ASN A 405 -3.07 0.37 -7.85
C ASN A 405 -1.79 -0.45 -7.57
N PRO A 406 -1.13 -1.02 -8.61
CA PRO A 406 0.02 -1.89 -8.42
C PRO A 406 1.20 -1.17 -7.77
N VAL A 407 2.12 -1.96 -7.22
CA VAL A 407 3.44 -1.54 -6.74
C VAL A 407 4.46 -2.17 -7.68
N ASP A 408 4.99 -1.41 -8.65
CA ASP A 408 5.69 -1.99 -9.78
C ASP A 408 6.83 -1.16 -10.38
N SER A 409 6.93 0.13 -10.02
CA SER A 409 7.83 1.06 -10.69
C SER A 409 9.31 0.66 -10.61
N SER A 410 9.79 0.34 -9.43
CA SER A 410 11.21 0.02 -9.19
C SER A 410 11.49 -1.48 -9.25
N ILE A 411 10.55 -2.30 -8.81
CA ILE A 411 10.77 -3.75 -8.81
C ILE A 411 10.81 -4.34 -10.22
N PHE A 412 10.07 -3.75 -11.16
CA PHE A 412 10.08 -4.16 -12.56
C PHE A 412 10.83 -3.18 -13.44
N GLY A 413 10.59 -1.89 -13.28
CA GLY A 413 11.10 -0.85 -14.15
C GLY A 413 10.62 -1.00 -15.60
N GLN A 414 11.05 -0.07 -16.45
CA GLN A 414 10.70 -0.08 -17.87
C GLN A 414 11.17 -1.36 -18.58
N ALA A 415 12.38 -1.83 -18.27
CA ALA A 415 12.98 -2.97 -18.92
C ALA A 415 12.17 -4.27 -18.77
N SER A 416 11.50 -4.47 -17.62
CA SER A 416 10.69 -5.67 -17.39
C SER A 416 9.25 -5.50 -17.82
N LEU A 417 8.62 -4.35 -17.55
CA LEU A 417 7.24 -4.10 -17.96
C LEU A 417 7.08 -4.13 -19.49
N SER A 418 8.09 -3.69 -20.25
CA SER A 418 8.10 -3.78 -21.72
C SER A 418 8.14 -5.21 -22.27
N GLN A 419 8.46 -6.21 -21.44
CA GLN A 419 8.47 -7.62 -21.84
C GLN A 419 7.08 -8.26 -21.81
N ILE A 420 6.11 -7.67 -21.15
CA ILE A 420 4.74 -8.19 -21.12
C ILE A 420 4.12 -8.10 -22.51
N LYS A 421 3.61 -9.23 -23.01
CA LYS A 421 3.03 -9.33 -24.36
C LYS A 421 1.52 -9.54 -24.37
N ILE A 422 0.96 -9.99 -23.24
CA ILE A 422 -0.48 -10.20 -23.08
C ILE A 422 -1.20 -8.88 -22.81
N PRO A 423 -2.53 -8.81 -23.02
CA PRO A 423 -3.33 -7.65 -22.64
C PRO A 423 -3.20 -7.29 -21.17
N VAL A 424 -3.04 -6.00 -20.89
CA VAL A 424 -2.94 -5.46 -19.51
C VAL A 424 -3.87 -4.27 -19.34
N MET A 425 -4.63 -4.28 -18.23
CA MET A 425 -5.34 -3.09 -17.73
C MET A 425 -4.72 -2.65 -16.40
N ILE A 426 -4.30 -1.40 -16.32
CA ILE A 426 -3.96 -0.75 -15.05
C ILE A 426 -5.17 0.07 -14.60
N VAL A 427 -5.62 -0.16 -13.36
CA VAL A 427 -6.64 0.67 -12.70
C VAL A 427 -5.93 1.51 -11.65
N SER A 428 -6.04 2.83 -11.76
CA SER A 428 -5.34 3.80 -10.91
C SER A 428 -6.32 4.72 -10.18
N GLY A 429 -6.11 4.92 -8.89
CA GLY A 429 -6.76 5.97 -8.11
C GLY A 429 -5.89 7.22 -8.08
N SER A 430 -6.40 8.37 -8.57
CA SER A 430 -5.58 9.59 -8.66
C SER A 430 -5.16 10.19 -7.30
N SER A 431 -5.82 9.79 -6.22
CA SER A 431 -5.51 10.20 -4.84
C SER A 431 -4.86 9.08 -4.01
N ASP A 432 -4.19 8.14 -4.68
CA ASP A 432 -3.43 7.09 -4.01
C ASP A 432 -2.18 7.67 -3.32
N THR A 433 -2.11 7.54 -2.00
CA THR A 433 -1.00 8.02 -1.17
C THR A 433 -0.04 6.90 -0.75
N VAL A 434 -0.35 5.63 -1.06
CA VAL A 434 0.48 4.46 -0.76
C VAL A 434 1.34 4.11 -1.97
N ALA A 435 0.70 3.99 -3.13
CA ALA A 435 1.34 3.78 -4.43
C ALA A 435 0.93 4.96 -5.33
N PRO A 436 1.61 6.13 -5.26
CA PRO A 436 1.14 7.35 -5.91
C PRO A 436 0.94 7.16 -7.42
N ALA A 437 -0.19 7.64 -7.92
CA ALA A 437 -0.68 7.35 -9.28
C ALA A 437 0.35 7.64 -10.38
N PHE A 438 1.06 8.77 -10.30
CA PHE A 438 2.02 9.13 -11.33
C PHE A 438 3.22 8.15 -11.39
N PRO A 439 4.02 7.96 -10.32
CA PRO A 439 5.19 7.08 -10.39
C PRO A 439 4.85 5.59 -10.47
N GLU A 440 3.72 5.13 -9.92
CA GLU A 440 3.42 3.71 -9.80
C GLU A 440 2.43 3.16 -10.83
N GLN A 441 1.65 3.99 -11.49
CA GLN A 441 0.66 3.49 -12.45
C GLN A 441 0.73 4.22 -13.79
N ILE A 442 0.73 5.58 -13.79
CA ILE A 442 0.65 6.35 -15.03
C ILE A 442 1.96 6.25 -15.82
N ARG A 443 3.10 6.49 -15.17
CA ARG A 443 4.41 6.35 -15.82
C ARG A 443 4.70 4.90 -16.21
N PRO A 444 4.50 3.88 -15.38
CA PRO A 444 4.63 2.47 -15.77
C PRO A 444 3.73 2.04 -16.93
N PHE A 445 2.53 2.62 -17.05
CA PHE A 445 1.67 2.35 -18.21
C PHE A 445 2.34 2.73 -19.54
N THR A 446 3.15 3.80 -19.56
CA THR A 446 3.90 4.18 -20.78
C THR A 446 4.94 3.15 -21.18
N TRP A 447 5.44 2.34 -20.25
CA TRP A 447 6.46 1.31 -20.49
C TRP A 447 5.91 0.01 -21.08
N LEU A 448 4.61 -0.22 -20.97
CA LEU A 448 3.96 -1.38 -21.58
C LEU A 448 3.98 -1.25 -23.10
N THR A 449 4.46 -2.29 -23.79
CA THR A 449 4.57 -2.35 -25.26
C THR A 449 3.47 -3.19 -25.92
N THR A 450 2.67 -3.92 -25.13
CA THR A 450 1.53 -4.67 -25.67
C THR A 450 0.54 -3.73 -26.35
N PRO A 451 -0.01 -4.10 -27.53
CA PRO A 451 -0.98 -3.26 -28.23
C PRO A 451 -2.33 -3.17 -27.49
N ASN A 452 -2.62 -4.13 -26.62
CA ASN A 452 -3.85 -4.22 -25.88
C ASN A 452 -3.64 -3.77 -24.42
N LYS A 453 -3.29 -2.50 -24.24
CA LYS A 453 -3.12 -1.91 -22.91
C LYS A 453 -4.19 -0.87 -22.62
N TYR A 454 -4.60 -0.79 -21.36
CA TYR A 454 -5.64 0.11 -20.88
C TYR A 454 -5.21 0.74 -19.57
N LEU A 455 -5.43 2.05 -19.44
CA LEU A 455 -5.33 2.76 -18.17
C LEU A 455 -6.71 3.31 -17.81
N ALA A 456 -7.30 2.76 -16.76
CA ALA A 456 -8.53 3.24 -16.17
C ALA A 456 -8.20 4.10 -14.94
N LEU A 457 -8.50 5.40 -15.02
CA LEU A 457 -8.20 6.36 -13.97
C LEU A 457 -9.48 6.73 -13.21
N ILE A 458 -9.52 6.41 -11.92
CA ILE A 458 -10.60 6.80 -10.99
C ILE A 458 -10.18 8.11 -10.33
N ASN A 459 -10.71 9.24 -10.81
CA ASN A 459 -10.39 10.56 -10.27
C ASN A 459 -10.90 10.69 -8.83
N GLY A 460 -10.01 11.01 -7.88
CA GLY A 460 -10.31 11.04 -6.45
C GLY A 460 -10.28 9.67 -5.77
N GLY A 461 -10.04 8.59 -6.52
CA GLY A 461 -9.86 7.24 -5.96
C GLY A 461 -8.57 7.14 -5.16
N THR A 462 -8.61 6.42 -4.03
CA THR A 462 -7.46 6.16 -3.15
C THR A 462 -6.95 4.73 -3.35
N HIS A 463 -5.89 4.37 -2.64
CA HIS A 463 -5.35 3.00 -2.64
C HIS A 463 -6.38 1.94 -2.22
N PHE A 464 -7.31 2.31 -1.34
CA PHE A 464 -8.29 1.41 -0.73
C PHE A 464 -9.71 1.55 -1.30
N SER A 465 -9.95 2.46 -2.25
CA SER A 465 -11.31 2.71 -2.77
C SER A 465 -11.95 1.49 -3.42
N THR A 466 -11.14 0.55 -3.95
CA THR A 466 -11.62 -0.64 -4.66
C THR A 466 -11.71 -1.90 -3.79
N THR A 467 -11.23 -1.84 -2.54
CA THR A 467 -11.24 -2.98 -1.62
C THR A 467 -12.50 -2.97 -0.75
N THR A 468 -12.90 -4.13 -0.24
CA THR A 468 -13.80 -4.22 0.91
C THR A 468 -12.98 -4.44 2.17
N GLU A 469 -13.46 -3.95 3.29
CA GLU A 469 -12.86 -4.27 4.58
C GLU A 469 -12.97 -5.78 4.81
N SER A 470 -11.83 -6.42 5.08
CA SER A 470 -11.81 -7.84 5.41
C SER A 470 -12.55 -8.08 6.73
N SER A 471 -13.33 -9.17 6.80
CA SER A 471 -13.91 -9.61 8.06
C SER A 471 -12.86 -9.96 9.13
N ASN A 472 -11.62 -10.15 8.73
CA ASN A 472 -10.46 -10.45 9.57
C ASN A 472 -9.49 -9.26 9.69
N ALA A 473 -9.92 -8.05 9.31
CA ALA A 473 -9.08 -6.86 9.42
C ALA A 473 -8.72 -6.59 10.88
N VAL A 474 -7.44 -6.54 11.18
CA VAL A 474 -6.93 -6.29 12.54
C VAL A 474 -6.89 -4.79 12.82
N VAL A 475 -6.56 -4.01 11.81
CA VAL A 475 -6.54 -2.55 11.86
C VAL A 475 -7.56 -2.04 10.86
N PRO A 476 -8.65 -1.41 11.33
CA PRO A 476 -9.62 -0.83 10.41
C PRO A 476 -9.00 0.32 9.63
N VAL A 477 -9.19 0.33 8.32
CA VAL A 477 -8.73 1.44 7.48
C VAL A 477 -9.64 2.66 7.74
N PRO A 478 -9.10 3.82 8.17
CA PRO A 478 -9.90 5.00 8.41
C PRO A 478 -10.71 5.40 7.17
N ARG A 479 -11.97 5.80 7.36
CA ARG A 479 -12.87 6.17 6.24
C ARG A 479 -12.28 7.24 5.32
N GLN A 480 -11.50 8.17 5.87
CA GLN A 480 -10.83 9.22 5.12
C GLN A 480 -9.79 8.66 4.13
N VAL A 481 -9.20 7.50 4.45
CA VAL A 481 -8.19 6.82 3.63
C VAL A 481 -8.84 5.91 2.59
N ILE A 482 -10.05 5.38 2.88
CA ILE A 482 -10.82 4.56 1.92
C ILE A 482 -11.31 5.44 0.75
N GLY A 483 -11.64 6.70 1.01
CA GLY A 483 -12.11 7.65 -0.01
C GLY A 483 -13.63 7.86 -0.02
N PRO A 484 -14.12 8.73 -0.92
CA PRO A 484 -15.48 9.29 -0.81
C PRO A 484 -16.60 8.32 -1.16
N SER A 485 -16.38 7.30 -2.00
CA SER A 485 -17.43 6.39 -2.47
C SER A 485 -16.87 5.02 -2.90
N PRO A 486 -16.49 4.13 -1.95
CA PRO A 486 -15.91 2.83 -2.29
C PRO A 486 -16.84 1.97 -3.16
N ALA A 487 -18.15 1.98 -2.89
CA ALA A 487 -19.13 1.23 -3.68
C ALA A 487 -19.13 1.64 -5.18
N LEU A 488 -18.87 2.93 -5.46
CA LEU A 488 -18.76 3.43 -6.84
C LEU A 488 -17.46 2.94 -7.49
N ALA A 489 -16.33 3.01 -6.78
CA ALA A 489 -15.05 2.50 -7.28
C ALA A 489 -15.10 0.99 -7.56
N GLN A 490 -15.70 0.21 -6.65
CA GLN A 490 -15.91 -1.23 -6.84
C GLN A 490 -16.81 -1.52 -8.05
N ARG A 491 -17.85 -0.70 -8.27
CA ARG A 491 -18.70 -0.82 -9.46
C ARG A 491 -17.91 -0.60 -10.75
N TYR A 492 -16.95 0.33 -10.78
CA TYR A 492 -16.08 0.53 -11.94
C TYR A 492 -15.17 -0.67 -12.19
N VAL A 493 -14.57 -1.23 -11.14
CA VAL A 493 -13.76 -2.45 -11.27
C VAL A 493 -14.63 -3.59 -11.84
N LYS A 494 -15.84 -3.79 -11.35
CA LYS A 494 -16.81 -4.78 -11.87
C LYS A 494 -17.09 -4.53 -13.34
N ALA A 495 -17.47 -3.29 -13.69
CA ALA A 495 -17.89 -2.91 -15.04
C ALA A 495 -16.78 -3.02 -16.10
N LEU A 496 -15.51 -2.84 -15.70
CA LEU A 496 -14.37 -2.92 -16.62
C LEU A 496 -13.75 -4.33 -16.67
N SER A 497 -13.79 -5.08 -15.56
CA SER A 497 -13.22 -6.43 -15.52
C SER A 497 -13.96 -7.42 -16.41
N VAL A 498 -15.31 -7.33 -16.45
CA VAL A 498 -16.13 -8.21 -17.29
C VAL A 498 -15.75 -8.09 -18.78
N PRO A 499 -15.83 -6.91 -19.42
CA PRO A 499 -15.54 -6.82 -20.85
C PRO A 499 -14.05 -7.11 -21.14
N PHE A 500 -13.15 -6.81 -20.21
CA PHE A 500 -11.73 -7.12 -20.39
C PHE A 500 -11.50 -8.64 -20.43
N PHE A 501 -12.03 -9.38 -19.48
CA PHE A 501 -11.85 -10.83 -19.45
C PHE A 501 -12.72 -11.55 -20.48
N GLU A 502 -13.90 -11.07 -20.80
CA GLU A 502 -14.71 -11.63 -21.90
C GLU A 502 -13.97 -11.48 -23.22
N THR A 503 -13.32 -10.31 -23.49
CA THR A 503 -12.58 -10.08 -24.73
C THR A 503 -11.32 -10.93 -24.82
N TYR A 504 -10.49 -10.94 -23.76
CA TYR A 504 -9.11 -11.43 -23.84
C TYR A 504 -8.89 -12.80 -23.21
N VAL A 505 -9.83 -13.30 -22.44
CA VAL A 505 -9.74 -14.61 -21.79
C VAL A 505 -10.82 -15.56 -22.35
N ALA A 506 -12.05 -15.09 -22.48
CA ALA A 506 -13.14 -15.88 -23.08
C ALA A 506 -13.22 -15.71 -24.61
N GLU A 507 -12.38 -14.85 -25.22
CA GLU A 507 -12.30 -14.60 -26.66
C GLU A 507 -13.60 -14.10 -27.31
N GLN A 508 -14.42 -13.38 -26.53
CA GLN A 508 -15.69 -12.82 -26.97
C GLN A 508 -15.50 -11.39 -27.52
N SER A 509 -15.22 -11.26 -28.81
CA SER A 509 -14.90 -9.98 -29.47
C SER A 509 -16.01 -8.93 -29.36
N SER A 510 -17.26 -9.33 -29.16
CA SER A 510 -18.40 -8.42 -28.96
C SER A 510 -18.25 -7.51 -27.74
N TYR A 511 -17.45 -7.90 -26.75
CA TYR A 511 -17.20 -7.10 -25.54
C TYR A 511 -16.16 -5.98 -25.73
N VAL A 512 -15.43 -5.95 -26.83
CA VAL A 512 -14.45 -4.88 -27.14
C VAL A 512 -15.09 -3.49 -27.10
N ALA A 513 -16.37 -3.37 -27.50
CA ALA A 513 -17.11 -2.11 -27.49
C ALA A 513 -17.21 -1.49 -26.07
N TYR A 514 -17.22 -2.32 -25.03
CA TYR A 514 -17.26 -1.88 -23.63
C TYR A 514 -15.88 -1.45 -23.09
N LEU A 515 -14.82 -1.69 -23.82
CA LEU A 515 -13.47 -1.20 -23.51
C LEU A 515 -13.19 0.12 -24.27
N SER A 516 -14.15 1.02 -24.23
CA SER A 516 -14.13 2.30 -24.93
C SER A 516 -14.44 3.46 -23.99
N THR A 517 -14.02 4.65 -24.39
CA THR A 517 -14.36 5.90 -23.68
C THR A 517 -15.87 6.15 -23.65
N ASP A 518 -16.58 5.80 -24.72
CA ASP A 518 -18.04 5.95 -24.80
C ASP A 518 -18.73 5.16 -23.69
N TYR A 519 -18.35 3.89 -23.49
CA TYR A 519 -18.90 3.10 -22.39
C TYR A 519 -18.52 3.68 -21.02
N VAL A 520 -17.25 4.06 -20.85
CA VAL A 520 -16.79 4.64 -19.58
C VAL A 520 -17.56 5.90 -19.23
N ASN A 521 -17.88 6.75 -20.20
CA ASN A 521 -18.68 7.95 -19.99
C ASN A 521 -20.11 7.63 -19.53
N THR A 522 -20.69 6.50 -19.95
CA THR A 522 -22.05 6.10 -19.51
C THR A 522 -22.09 5.65 -18.05
N ILE A 523 -20.98 5.13 -17.51
CA ILE A 523 -20.90 4.61 -16.14
C ILE A 523 -20.21 5.56 -15.17
N SER A 524 -19.46 6.56 -15.67
CA SER A 524 -18.71 7.55 -14.89
C SER A 524 -19.65 8.44 -14.07
N GLN A 525 -19.40 8.61 -12.77
CA GLN A 525 -20.24 9.39 -11.86
C GLN A 525 -19.42 10.15 -10.83
N GLN A 526 -19.96 11.29 -10.39
CA GLN A 526 -19.45 12.00 -9.21
C GLN A 526 -19.71 11.16 -7.94
N PRO A 527 -18.86 11.21 -6.92
CA PRO A 527 -17.67 12.06 -6.78
C PRO A 527 -16.38 11.45 -7.34
N LEU A 528 -16.42 10.33 -8.06
CA LEU A 528 -15.28 9.61 -8.61
C LEU A 528 -15.37 9.50 -10.14
N PRO A 529 -15.14 10.59 -10.90
CA PRO A 529 -15.14 10.49 -12.36
C PRO A 529 -14.15 9.42 -12.85
N LEU A 530 -14.53 8.69 -13.89
CA LEU A 530 -13.73 7.62 -14.48
C LEU A 530 -13.28 8.02 -15.88
N SER A 531 -12.01 7.79 -16.20
CA SER A 531 -11.42 7.99 -17.52
C SER A 531 -10.74 6.70 -17.99
N LEU A 532 -10.74 6.44 -19.30
CA LEU A 532 -10.09 5.28 -19.90
C LEU A 532 -9.28 5.72 -21.13
N ILE A 533 -8.02 5.31 -21.18
CA ILE A 533 -7.15 5.49 -22.35
C ILE A 533 -6.47 4.18 -22.74
N LYS A 534 -6.08 4.06 -24.02
CA LYS A 534 -5.39 2.89 -24.60
C LYS A 534 -3.94 3.19 -24.95
N SER A 535 -3.56 4.45 -25.00
CA SER A 535 -2.21 4.88 -25.32
C SER A 535 -1.82 6.10 -24.50
N LEU A 536 -0.57 6.13 -24.11
CA LEU A 536 0.12 7.26 -23.52
C LEU A 536 1.61 7.00 -23.70
N THR A 537 2.34 8.01 -24.17
CA THR A 537 3.80 7.90 -24.34
C THR A 537 4.53 8.71 -23.26
N SER A 538 5.81 8.37 -23.04
CA SER A 538 6.65 9.13 -22.11
C SER A 538 6.83 10.57 -22.57
N GLU A 539 6.95 10.80 -23.88
CA GLU A 539 7.08 12.14 -24.46
C GLU A 539 5.83 13.00 -24.23
N GLN A 540 4.63 12.40 -24.32
CA GLN A 540 3.38 13.12 -23.99
C GLN A 540 3.32 13.53 -22.52
N LEU A 541 3.79 12.67 -21.60
CA LEU A 541 3.90 13.00 -20.19
C LEU A 541 4.92 14.12 -19.94
N GLU A 542 6.10 14.05 -20.56
CA GLU A 542 7.14 15.08 -20.42
C GLU A 542 6.65 16.46 -20.92
N GLN A 543 5.92 16.48 -22.04
CA GLN A 543 5.31 17.72 -22.55
C GLN A 543 4.25 18.29 -21.61
N ALA A 544 3.50 17.45 -20.90
CA ALA A 544 2.49 17.91 -19.95
C ALA A 544 3.11 18.52 -18.66
N PHE A 545 4.42 18.35 -18.44
CA PHE A 545 5.14 18.91 -17.30
C PHE A 545 5.89 20.21 -17.62
N GLN A 546 5.96 20.60 -18.89
CA GLN A 546 6.55 21.86 -19.35
C GLN A 546 5.53 23.01 -19.26
#